data_7c05586627378f8368fb10924e25fb93
#
_entry.id   7c05586627378f8368fb10924e25fb93
#
_cell.length_a   1.000
_cell.length_b   1.000
_cell.length_c   1.000
_cell.angle_alpha   90.00
_cell.angle_beta   90.00
_cell.angle_gamma   90.00
#
_symmetry.space_group_name_H-M   'P 1'
#
loop_
_entity.id
_entity.type
_entity.pdbx_description
1 polymer ?
#
loop_
_entity_poly.entity_id
_entity_poly.type
_entity_poly.pdbx_seq_one_letter_code
_entity_poly.pdbx_strand_id
1 'polypeptide(L)'
;MNESVLDKYLLKMAKLLTNKPIIPIEHQLWDEKDIAQYFKYSEDYTKKHIIKNHHFPPSRQLPTSVNGERTVPRWKATDVIKFAMAFDKASIHY
;
A
#
# COMPACT_ATOMS: atom_id res chain seq x y z
N MET A 1 17.52 18.14 -33.56
CA MET A 1 17.71 17.56 -33.17
C MET A 1 17.31 16.59 -32.17
N ASN A 2 17.94 15.62 -32.08
CA ASN A 2 17.55 14.49 -31.27
C ASN A 2 17.57 14.79 -29.80
N GLU A 3 18.45 15.69 -29.35
CA GLU A 3 18.48 16.06 -27.98
C GLU A 3 17.20 16.72 -27.52
N SER A 4 16.65 17.58 -28.35
CA SER A 4 15.41 18.27 -28.01
C SER A 4 14.26 17.29 -27.85
N VAL A 5 14.18 16.28 -28.73
CA VAL A 5 13.13 15.28 -28.65
C VAL A 5 13.30 14.41 -27.41
N LEU A 6 14.55 14.04 -27.11
CA LEU A 6 14.84 13.23 -25.94
C LEU A 6 14.51 13.99 -24.65
N ASP A 7 14.86 15.28 -24.62
CA ASP A 7 14.56 16.10 -23.45
C ASP A 7 13.05 16.20 -23.21
N LYS A 8 12.29 16.38 -24.27
CA LYS A 8 10.84 16.42 -24.14
C LYS A 8 10.28 15.10 -23.62
N TYR A 9 10.84 14.01 -24.09
CA TYR A 9 10.40 12.69 -23.68
C TYR A 9 10.70 12.47 -22.20
N LEU A 10 11.90 12.82 -21.79
CA LEU A 10 12.31 12.70 -20.39
C LEU A 10 11.48 13.58 -19.48
N LEU A 11 11.16 14.81 -19.93
CA LEU A 11 10.32 15.69 -19.15
C LEU A 11 8.92 15.13 -19.00
N LYS A 12 8.40 14.56 -20.07
CA LYS A 12 7.08 13.95 -20.05
C LYS A 12 7.04 12.76 -19.08
N MET A 13 8.07 11.93 -19.10
CA MET A 13 8.17 10.81 -18.18
C MET A 13 8.30 11.29 -16.73
N ALA A 14 9.10 12.32 -16.52
CA ALA A 14 9.23 12.89 -15.19
C ALA A 14 7.91 13.44 -14.67
N LYS A 15 7.14 14.10 -15.54
CA LYS A 15 5.83 14.60 -15.15
C LYS A 15 4.87 13.48 -14.82
N LEU A 16 4.91 12.39 -15.57
CA LEU A 16 4.07 11.25 -15.29
C LEU A 16 4.41 10.64 -13.93
N LEU A 17 5.68 10.59 -13.60
CA LEU A 17 6.12 10.07 -12.32
C LEU A 17 5.78 11.02 -11.17
N THR A 18 5.87 12.32 -11.40
CA THR A 18 5.61 13.31 -10.34
C THR A 18 4.16 13.69 -10.22
N ASN A 19 3.31 13.30 -11.17
CA ASN A 19 1.89 13.56 -11.04
C ASN A 19 1.28 12.79 -9.88
N LYS A 20 1.91 11.71 -9.46
CA LYS A 20 1.52 11.02 -8.25
C LYS A 20 2.38 11.54 -7.13
N PRO A 21 1.81 12.21 -6.14
CA PRO A 21 2.62 12.72 -5.04
C PRO A 21 3.28 11.57 -4.31
N ILE A 22 4.54 11.79 -3.94
CA ILE A 22 5.27 10.82 -3.14
C ILE A 22 4.82 11.03 -1.70
N ILE A 23 4.05 10.09 -1.19
CA ILE A 23 3.56 10.16 0.18
C ILE A 23 4.51 9.36 1.06
N PRO A 24 5.07 9.98 2.10
CA PRO A 24 5.92 9.23 3.04
C PRO A 24 5.18 8.04 3.61
N ILE A 25 5.89 6.96 3.87
CA ILE A 25 5.29 5.72 4.33
C ILE A 25 4.48 5.92 5.61
N GLU A 26 4.87 6.85 6.46
CA GLU A 26 4.18 7.15 7.70
C GLU A 26 2.78 7.72 7.48
N HIS A 27 2.53 8.21 6.29
CA HIS A 27 1.23 8.79 5.95
C HIS A 27 0.46 7.97 4.93
N GLN A 28 0.96 6.79 4.57
CA GLN A 28 0.29 5.96 3.59
C GLN A 28 -0.78 5.08 4.23
N LEU A 29 -1.88 4.96 3.54
CA LEU A 29 -2.94 4.02 3.89
C LEU A 29 -3.03 3.01 2.75
N TRP A 30 -3.05 1.75 3.08
CA TRP A 30 -3.05 0.66 2.10
C TRP A 30 -4.40 -0.03 2.06
N ASP A 31 -4.80 -0.42 0.86
CA ASP A 31 -5.97 -1.28 0.69
C ASP A 31 -5.50 -2.74 0.62
N GLU A 32 -6.45 -3.64 0.40
CA GLU A 32 -6.14 -5.07 0.32
C GLU A 32 -5.15 -5.38 -0.81
N LYS A 33 -5.28 -4.65 -1.92
CA LYS A 33 -4.40 -4.86 -3.07
C LYS A 33 -2.97 -4.45 -2.75
N ASP A 34 -2.80 -3.32 -2.08
CA ASP A 34 -1.47 -2.85 -1.67
C ASP A 34 -0.82 -3.84 -0.70
N ILE A 35 -1.61 -4.35 0.23
CA ILE A 35 -1.12 -5.33 1.20
C ILE A 35 -0.69 -6.60 0.49
N ALA A 36 -1.51 -7.08 -0.45
CA ALA A 36 -1.18 -8.27 -1.22
C ALA A 36 0.11 -8.08 -2.00
N GLN A 37 0.31 -6.92 -2.60
CA GLN A 37 1.53 -6.62 -3.33
C GLN A 37 2.74 -6.59 -2.40
N TYR A 38 2.58 -6.02 -1.22
CA TYR A 38 3.67 -5.94 -0.26
C TYR A 38 4.11 -7.33 0.17
N PHE A 39 3.16 -8.22 0.47
CA PHE A 39 3.48 -9.59 0.87
C PHE A 39 3.77 -10.50 -0.31
N LYS A 40 3.49 -10.04 -1.53
CA LYS A 40 3.67 -10.81 -2.77
C LYS A 40 2.78 -12.05 -2.83
N TYR A 41 1.57 -11.91 -2.35
CA TYR A 41 0.54 -12.93 -2.43
C TYR A 41 -0.61 -12.44 -3.30
N SER A 42 -1.50 -13.33 -3.67
CA SER A 42 -2.73 -12.93 -4.34
C SER A 42 -3.64 -12.17 -3.38
N GLU A 43 -4.57 -11.38 -3.90
CA GLU A 43 -5.52 -10.68 -3.06
C GLU A 43 -6.37 -11.65 -2.26
N ASP A 44 -6.79 -12.75 -2.88
CA ASP A 44 -7.64 -13.72 -2.22
C ASP A 44 -6.93 -14.37 -1.03
N TYR A 45 -5.68 -14.79 -1.22
CA TYR A 45 -4.89 -15.37 -0.15
C TYR A 45 -4.68 -14.35 0.96
N THR A 46 -4.40 -13.11 0.60
CA THR A 46 -4.17 -12.03 1.56
C THR A 46 -5.41 -11.78 2.41
N LYS A 47 -6.57 -11.73 1.78
CA LYS A 47 -7.82 -11.55 2.52
C LYS A 47 -8.10 -12.68 3.49
N LYS A 48 -7.84 -13.90 3.04
CA LYS A 48 -8.19 -15.07 3.84
C LYS A 48 -7.20 -15.40 4.93
N HIS A 49 -5.91 -15.16 4.68
CA HIS A 49 -4.87 -15.67 5.56
C HIS A 49 -4.01 -14.61 6.23
N ILE A 50 -3.95 -13.41 5.68
CA ILE A 50 -3.14 -12.35 6.24
C ILE A 50 -4.00 -11.38 7.02
N ILE A 51 -5.00 -10.81 6.37
CA ILE A 51 -5.83 -9.76 6.98
C ILE A 51 -6.70 -10.33 8.11
N LYS A 52 -7.11 -11.58 7.99
CA LYS A 52 -7.92 -12.21 9.02
C LYS A 52 -7.12 -12.75 10.20
N ASN A 53 -5.81 -12.66 10.14
CA ASN A 53 -5.00 -13.05 11.28
C ASN A 53 -5.32 -12.11 12.44
N HIS A 54 -5.53 -12.66 13.62
CA HIS A 54 -5.95 -11.84 14.76
C HIS A 54 -4.87 -10.91 15.28
N HIS A 55 -3.63 -11.09 14.84
CA HIS A 55 -2.55 -10.16 15.16
C HIS A 55 -2.39 -9.06 14.10
N PHE A 56 -3.14 -9.16 12.99
CA PHE A 56 -3.07 -8.15 11.95
C PHE A 56 -3.68 -6.85 12.47
N PRO A 57 -3.10 -5.69 12.13
CA PRO A 57 -3.61 -4.43 12.65
C PRO A 57 -5.05 -4.15 12.18
N PRO A 58 -5.83 -3.43 12.98
CA PRO A 58 -7.20 -3.12 12.59
C PRO A 58 -7.25 -2.12 11.45
N SER A 59 -8.32 -2.21 10.65
CA SER A 59 -8.51 -1.28 9.56
C SER A 59 -9.15 0.01 10.06
N ARG A 60 -8.97 1.06 9.26
CA ARG A 60 -9.69 2.31 9.42
C ARG A 60 -10.78 2.35 8.37
N GLN A 61 -11.96 2.77 8.75
CA GLN A 61 -13.08 2.85 7.82
C GLN A 61 -13.18 4.27 7.30
N LEU A 62 -12.80 4.45 6.03
CA LEU A 62 -12.80 5.75 5.40
C LEU A 62 -14.09 5.95 4.61
N PRO A 63 -14.72 7.12 4.71
CA PRO A 63 -15.95 7.38 3.96
C PRO A 63 -15.66 7.49 2.47
N THR A 64 -16.54 6.91 1.67
CA THR A 64 -16.44 7.00 0.21
C THR A 64 -17.56 7.84 -0.39
N SER A 65 -18.46 8.34 0.44
CA SER A 65 -19.55 9.20 -0.02
C SER A 65 -19.60 10.46 0.82
N VAL A 66 -20.24 11.48 0.30
CA VAL A 66 -20.37 12.77 0.99
C VAL A 66 -21.07 12.59 2.34
N ASN A 67 -21.99 11.66 2.42
CA ASN A 67 -22.78 11.46 3.63
C ASN A 67 -22.10 10.53 4.62
N GLY A 68 -21.00 9.91 4.25
CA GLY A 68 -20.31 8.97 5.13
C GLY A 68 -21.04 7.65 5.31
N GLU A 69 -22.05 7.37 4.49
CA GLU A 69 -22.83 6.15 4.61
C GLU A 69 -22.07 4.91 4.19
N ARG A 70 -21.15 5.08 3.24
CA ARG A 70 -20.34 3.97 2.76
C ARG A 70 -18.92 4.18 3.19
N THR A 71 -18.29 3.12 3.64
CA THR A 71 -16.89 3.17 4.05
C THR A 71 -16.12 2.06 3.39
N VAL A 72 -14.82 2.26 3.27
CA VAL A 72 -13.92 1.23 2.77
C VAL A 72 -12.79 1.07 3.79
N PRO A 73 -12.32 -0.17 3.97
CA PRO A 73 -11.23 -0.40 4.92
C PRO A 73 -9.90 0.05 4.35
N ARG A 74 -9.09 0.64 5.20
CA ARG A 74 -7.72 0.99 4.87
C ARG A 74 -6.85 0.73 6.10
N TRP A 75 -5.62 0.36 5.88
CA TRP A 75 -4.69 0.04 6.96
C TRP A 75 -3.50 0.96 6.87
N LYS A 76 -3.00 1.39 8.01
CA LYS A 76 -1.78 2.19 8.03
C LYS A 76 -0.62 1.34 7.55
N ALA A 77 0.11 1.83 6.56
CA ALA A 77 1.22 1.08 5.98
C ALA A 77 2.25 0.69 7.04
N THR A 78 2.56 1.60 7.95
CA THR A 78 3.55 1.31 9.00
C THR A 78 3.11 0.18 9.90
N ASP A 79 1.82 0.08 10.19
CA ASP A 79 1.30 -0.99 11.04
C ASP A 79 1.40 -2.34 10.32
N VAL A 80 1.10 -2.35 9.02
CA VAL A 80 1.22 -3.56 8.22
C VAL A 80 2.68 -4.02 8.15
N ILE A 81 3.59 -3.08 7.97
CA ILE A 81 5.01 -3.38 7.93
C ILE A 81 5.49 -3.94 9.27
N LYS A 82 5.04 -3.37 10.37
CA LYS A 82 5.39 -3.88 11.70
C LYS A 82 4.92 -5.30 11.87
N PHE A 83 3.71 -5.59 11.43
CA PHE A 83 3.18 -6.95 11.48
C PHE A 83 4.07 -7.90 10.68
N ALA A 84 4.44 -7.49 9.46
CA ALA A 84 5.30 -8.32 8.61
C ALA A 84 6.68 -8.53 9.21
N MET A 85 7.26 -7.48 9.77
CA MET A 85 8.61 -7.58 10.34
C MET A 85 8.65 -8.42 11.62
N ALA A 86 7.51 -8.64 12.24
CA ALA A 86 7.44 -9.51 13.42
C ALA A 86 7.64 -10.98 13.06
N PHE A 87 7.58 -11.32 11.78
CA PHE A 87 7.80 -12.69 11.33
C PHE A 87 9.25 -12.92 10.85
N ASP A 88 10.20 -12.24 11.43
CA ASP A 88 11.59 -12.50 11.08
C ASP A 88 12.05 -13.81 11.74
N LYS A 89 13.26 -14.23 11.41
CA LYS A 89 13.76 -15.51 11.87
C LYS A 89 13.77 -15.64 13.38
N ALA A 90 14.05 -14.57 14.07
CA ALA A 90 14.14 -14.59 15.51
C ALA A 90 12.78 -14.76 16.16
N SER A 91 11.72 -14.34 15.48
CA SER A 91 10.37 -14.43 16.01
C SER A 91 9.69 -15.74 15.70
N ILE A 92 10.22 -16.52 14.75
CA ILE A 92 9.58 -17.74 14.30
C ILE A 92 10.33 -18.93 14.91
N HIS A 93 10.01 -19.20 16.14
CA HIS A 93 10.59 -20.34 16.80
C HIS A 93 9.51 -21.39 16.97
N TYR A 94 9.81 -22.55 16.55
CA TYR A 94 8.90 -23.68 16.67
C TYR A 94 9.45 -24.72 17.61
#